data_9a6095ba58e1e3597b9d9c6b7ad063c2
#
_entry.id   9a6095ba58e1e3597b9d9c6b7ad063c2
#
_cell.length_a   1.000
_cell.length_b   1.000
_cell.length_c   1.000
_cell.angle_alpha   90.00
_cell.angle_beta   90.00
_cell.angle_gamma   90.00
#
_symmetry.space_group_name_H-M   'P 1'
#
loop_
_entity.id
_entity.type
_entity.pdbx_description
1 polymer ?
#
loop_
_entity_poly.entity_id
_entity_poly.type
_entity_poly.pdbx_seq_one_letter_code
_entity_poly.pdbx_strand_id
1 'polypeptide(L)'
;MTHYGAKELAYSFRQVRGNTVQIANDIPEDKYDFKASPESRSVRQTLVHIALAPRVQAHVHKNRFTDAGAVPWGQIIQGVAADEATPRTKAEVIALLTSEGESFASYLESLTDAFLAESVTMPPPLQPASKSRFEMLMSPKEHEMHHRGQLMMLQRMIGQVPHLTRQMQERMAQATAAPAAR
;
A
#
# COMPACT_ATOMS: atom_id res chain seq x y z
N MET A 1 17.49 21.06 -8.57
CA MET A 1 17.15 20.23 -7.39
C MET A 1 16.13 19.23 -7.82
N THR A 2 16.39 17.94 -7.61
CA THR A 2 15.39 16.90 -7.82
C THR A 2 14.39 16.97 -6.67
N HIS A 3 13.19 17.42 -6.95
CA HIS A 3 12.11 17.39 -5.98
C HIS A 3 11.50 15.98 -5.95
N TYR A 4 10.88 15.61 -4.85
CA TYR A 4 10.09 14.40 -4.76
C TYR A 4 8.77 14.63 -5.50
N GLY A 5 8.72 14.23 -6.76
CA GLY A 5 7.59 14.41 -7.66
C GLY A 5 6.87 13.11 -8.01
N ALA A 6 6.17 13.11 -9.15
CA ALA A 6 5.37 11.99 -9.63
C ALA A 6 6.17 10.69 -9.79
N LYS A 7 7.38 10.78 -10.38
CA LYS A 7 8.23 9.61 -10.62
C LYS A 7 8.75 8.99 -9.32
N GLU A 8 9.19 9.82 -8.39
CA GLU A 8 9.68 9.36 -7.09
C GLU A 8 8.54 8.78 -6.25
N LEU A 9 7.34 9.36 -6.32
CA LEU A 9 6.15 8.83 -5.67
C LEU A 9 5.78 7.45 -6.22
N ALA A 10 5.74 7.30 -7.55
CA ALA A 10 5.48 6.02 -8.23
C ALA A 10 6.55 4.97 -7.89
N TYR A 11 7.84 5.34 -7.97
CA TYR A 11 8.95 4.45 -7.62
C TYR A 11 8.85 3.98 -6.18
N SER A 12 8.64 4.91 -5.24
CA SER A 12 8.52 4.58 -3.81
C SER A 12 7.31 3.67 -3.54
N PHE A 13 6.19 3.89 -4.24
CA PHE A 13 5.01 3.02 -4.14
C PHE A 13 5.32 1.60 -4.67
N ARG A 14 5.96 1.47 -5.85
CA ARG A 14 6.38 0.16 -6.41
C ARG A 14 7.28 -0.61 -5.43
N GLN A 15 8.21 0.08 -4.75
CA GLN A 15 9.09 -0.56 -3.74
C GLN A 15 8.27 -1.12 -2.57
N VAL A 16 7.32 -0.37 -2.07
CA VAL A 16 6.45 -0.83 -0.97
C VAL A 16 5.60 -2.01 -1.42
N ARG A 17 4.95 -1.91 -2.60
CA ARG A 17 4.14 -2.98 -3.18
C ARG A 17 4.94 -4.25 -3.46
N GLY A 18 6.16 -4.12 -4.00
CA GLY A 18 7.06 -5.27 -4.22
C GLY A 18 7.34 -6.03 -2.92
N ASN A 19 7.57 -5.32 -1.83
CA ASN A 19 7.75 -5.96 -0.52
C ASN A 19 6.47 -6.65 -0.02
N THR A 20 5.29 -6.08 -0.27
CA THR A 20 4.01 -6.71 0.09
C THR A 20 3.75 -7.97 -0.75
N VAL A 21 4.05 -7.93 -2.04
CA VAL A 21 3.98 -9.10 -2.93
C VAL A 21 4.93 -10.21 -2.46
N GLN A 22 6.15 -9.84 -2.02
CA GLN A 22 7.09 -10.82 -1.46
C GLN A 22 6.54 -11.47 -0.18
N ILE A 23 5.93 -10.70 0.72
CA ILE A 23 5.26 -11.25 1.91
C ILE A 23 4.14 -12.22 1.51
N ALA A 24 3.32 -11.85 0.52
CA ALA A 24 2.25 -12.70 0.02
C ALA A 24 2.79 -14.02 -0.54
N ASN A 25 3.92 -13.98 -1.27
CA ASN A 25 4.57 -15.20 -1.77
C ASN A 25 5.14 -16.07 -0.64
N ASP A 26 5.78 -15.46 0.36
CA ASP A 26 6.43 -16.17 1.46
C ASP A 26 5.42 -16.91 2.36
N ILE A 27 4.22 -16.35 2.59
CA ILE A 27 3.22 -16.98 3.46
C ILE A 27 2.63 -18.23 2.75
N PRO A 28 2.66 -19.42 3.40
CA PRO A 28 2.03 -20.62 2.85
C PRO A 28 0.53 -20.46 2.63
N GLU A 29 -0.01 -21.14 1.63
CA GLU A 29 -1.43 -21.00 1.26
C GLU A 29 -2.38 -21.44 2.38
N ASP A 30 -2.03 -22.49 3.14
CA ASP A 30 -2.78 -22.98 4.30
C ASP A 30 -2.81 -21.96 5.46
N LYS A 31 -2.00 -20.91 5.40
CA LYS A 31 -1.97 -19.81 6.39
C LYS A 31 -2.69 -18.53 5.92
N TYR A 32 -3.25 -18.53 4.72
CA TYR A 32 -3.94 -17.34 4.19
C TYR A 32 -5.20 -16.97 4.98
N ASP A 33 -5.83 -17.91 5.65
CA ASP A 33 -7.00 -17.67 6.48
C ASP A 33 -6.67 -17.50 7.98
N PHE A 34 -5.37 -17.50 8.33
CA PHE A 34 -4.91 -17.23 9.69
C PHE A 34 -5.28 -15.79 10.11
N LYS A 35 -5.76 -15.67 11.35
CA LYS A 35 -6.11 -14.41 12.04
C LYS A 35 -5.39 -14.32 13.38
N ALA A 36 -4.99 -13.10 13.77
CA ALA A 36 -4.43 -12.86 15.11
C ALA A 36 -5.50 -12.91 16.21
N SER A 37 -6.74 -12.51 15.89
CA SER A 37 -7.92 -12.58 16.75
C SER A 37 -9.18 -12.78 15.90
N PRO A 38 -10.31 -13.23 16.47
CA PRO A 38 -11.56 -13.42 15.73
C PRO A 38 -12.02 -12.19 14.95
N GLU A 39 -11.83 -10.99 15.51
CA GLU A 39 -12.25 -9.72 14.91
C GLU A 39 -11.25 -9.17 13.89
N SER A 40 -10.02 -9.70 13.86
CA SER A 40 -8.99 -9.22 12.92
C SER A 40 -9.25 -9.73 11.51
N ARG A 41 -8.75 -8.98 10.51
CA ARG A 41 -8.65 -9.51 9.16
C ARG A 41 -7.69 -10.70 9.11
N SER A 42 -8.02 -11.69 8.28
CA SER A 42 -7.06 -12.75 7.96
C SER A 42 -5.91 -12.20 7.09
N VAL A 43 -4.86 -13.01 6.89
CA VAL A 43 -3.78 -12.70 5.94
C VAL A 43 -4.37 -12.37 4.56
N ARG A 44 -5.24 -13.24 4.03
CA ARG A 44 -5.94 -13.06 2.74
C ARG A 44 -6.68 -11.73 2.69
N GLN A 45 -7.53 -11.48 3.69
CA GLN A 45 -8.33 -10.26 3.76
C GLN A 45 -7.46 -9.00 3.84
N THR A 46 -6.35 -9.05 4.57
CA THR A 46 -5.40 -7.93 4.67
C THR A 46 -4.72 -7.66 3.33
N LEU A 47 -4.27 -8.70 2.63
CA LEU A 47 -3.63 -8.58 1.33
C LEU A 47 -4.59 -8.03 0.26
N VAL A 48 -5.85 -8.50 0.22
CA VAL A 48 -6.87 -7.99 -0.70
C VAL A 48 -7.20 -6.53 -0.39
N HIS A 49 -7.35 -6.19 0.89
CA HIS A 49 -7.55 -4.80 1.33
C HIS A 49 -6.42 -3.87 0.86
N ILE A 50 -5.16 -4.27 1.05
CA ILE A 50 -4.00 -3.54 0.55
C ILE A 50 -4.05 -3.36 -0.97
N ALA A 51 -4.43 -4.41 -1.70
CA ALA A 51 -4.49 -4.37 -3.16
C ALA A 51 -5.49 -3.32 -3.66
N LEU A 52 -6.66 -3.24 -3.05
CA LEU A 52 -7.80 -2.44 -3.52
C LEU A 52 -7.83 -1.01 -2.94
N ALA A 53 -7.21 -0.76 -1.79
CA ALA A 53 -7.24 0.54 -1.12
C ALA A 53 -6.80 1.73 -2.02
N PRO A 54 -5.80 1.62 -2.90
CA PRO A 54 -5.41 2.72 -3.80
C PRO A 54 -6.51 3.19 -4.74
N ARG A 55 -7.52 2.34 -5.04
CA ARG A 55 -8.66 2.71 -5.90
C ARG A 55 -9.43 3.90 -5.37
N VAL A 56 -9.50 4.06 -4.05
CA VAL A 56 -10.19 5.18 -3.39
C VAL A 56 -9.56 6.51 -3.80
N GLN A 57 -8.25 6.65 -3.62
CA GLN A 57 -7.54 7.86 -4.00
C GLN A 57 -7.48 8.03 -5.53
N ALA A 58 -7.29 6.94 -6.27
CA ALA A 58 -7.35 6.99 -7.73
C ALA A 58 -8.69 7.54 -8.23
N HIS A 59 -9.82 7.16 -7.63
CA HIS A 59 -11.14 7.68 -7.99
C HIS A 59 -11.23 9.19 -7.77
N VAL A 60 -10.82 9.68 -6.60
CA VAL A 60 -10.86 11.11 -6.25
C VAL A 60 -10.06 11.94 -7.25
N HIS A 61 -8.84 11.52 -7.55
CA HIS A 61 -7.92 12.32 -8.36
C HIS A 61 -8.14 12.16 -9.86
N LYS A 62 -8.52 10.98 -10.35
CA LYS A 62 -8.89 10.77 -11.76
C LYS A 62 -10.16 11.56 -12.13
N ASN A 63 -11.12 11.68 -11.22
CA ASN A 63 -12.33 12.49 -11.41
C ASN A 63 -12.13 13.97 -11.04
N ARG A 64 -10.90 14.38 -10.72
CA ARG A 64 -10.50 15.78 -10.46
C ARG A 64 -11.33 16.50 -9.39
N PHE A 65 -11.82 15.78 -8.38
CA PHE A 65 -12.47 16.42 -7.25
C PHE A 65 -11.53 17.45 -6.60
N THR A 66 -12.06 18.64 -6.34
CA THR A 66 -11.35 19.75 -5.65
C THR A 66 -11.92 20.00 -4.25
N ASP A 67 -13.01 19.34 -3.92
CA ASP A 67 -13.66 19.35 -2.61
C ASP A 67 -13.93 17.92 -2.16
N ALA A 68 -13.29 17.50 -1.09
CA ALA A 68 -13.48 16.15 -0.52
C ALA A 68 -14.90 15.96 0.05
N GLY A 69 -15.61 17.04 0.39
CA GLY A 69 -17.02 16.98 0.80
C GLY A 69 -17.97 16.60 -0.33
N ALA A 70 -17.60 16.83 -1.58
CA ALA A 70 -18.38 16.47 -2.77
C ALA A 70 -18.11 15.05 -3.28
N VAL A 71 -17.12 14.34 -2.71
CA VAL A 71 -16.77 12.97 -3.12
C VAL A 71 -17.82 11.99 -2.62
N PRO A 72 -18.33 11.06 -3.46
CA PRO A 72 -19.32 10.06 -3.06
C PRO A 72 -18.67 8.90 -2.29
N TRP A 73 -18.05 9.19 -1.13
CA TRP A 73 -17.29 8.23 -0.33
C TRP A 73 -18.03 6.93 -0.05
N GLY A 74 -19.33 7.02 0.28
CA GLY A 74 -20.14 5.84 0.59
C GLY A 74 -20.19 4.85 -0.59
N GLN A 75 -20.39 5.34 -1.81
CA GLN A 75 -20.43 4.50 -3.02
C GLN A 75 -19.06 3.90 -3.34
N ILE A 76 -18.00 4.70 -3.24
CA ILE A 76 -16.62 4.24 -3.50
C ILE A 76 -16.22 3.14 -2.51
N ILE A 77 -16.43 3.38 -1.22
CA ILE A 77 -16.08 2.42 -0.16
C ILE A 77 -16.94 1.15 -0.28
N GLN A 78 -18.21 1.27 -0.58
CA GLN A 78 -19.09 0.12 -0.78
C GLN A 78 -18.65 -0.73 -1.98
N GLY A 79 -18.24 -0.11 -3.09
CA GLY A 79 -17.69 -0.82 -4.25
C GLY A 79 -16.39 -1.57 -3.92
N VAL A 80 -15.47 -0.92 -3.21
CA VAL A 80 -14.23 -1.57 -2.75
C VAL A 80 -14.53 -2.73 -1.79
N ALA A 81 -15.44 -2.54 -0.83
CA ALA A 81 -15.83 -3.57 0.13
C ALA A 81 -16.48 -4.79 -0.54
N ALA A 82 -17.28 -4.57 -1.59
CA ALA A 82 -17.87 -5.66 -2.38
C ALA A 82 -16.77 -6.49 -3.08
N ASP A 83 -15.77 -5.83 -3.66
CA ASP A 83 -14.63 -6.50 -4.28
C ASP A 83 -13.76 -7.22 -3.23
N GLU A 84 -13.56 -6.63 -2.04
CA GLU A 84 -12.84 -7.28 -0.94
C GLU A 84 -13.51 -8.59 -0.51
N ALA A 85 -14.83 -8.66 -0.54
CA ALA A 85 -15.60 -9.84 -0.15
C ALA A 85 -15.52 -10.99 -1.18
N THR A 86 -15.03 -10.75 -2.39
CA THR A 86 -14.90 -11.78 -3.42
C THR A 86 -13.87 -12.83 -3.01
N PRO A 87 -14.21 -14.14 -2.96
CA PRO A 87 -13.25 -15.19 -2.66
C PRO A 87 -12.12 -15.24 -3.68
N ARG A 88 -10.90 -15.44 -3.22
CA ARG A 88 -9.70 -15.51 -4.09
C ARG A 88 -8.73 -16.55 -3.56
N THR A 89 -8.11 -17.30 -4.44
CA THR A 89 -6.95 -18.16 -4.16
C THR A 89 -5.72 -17.30 -3.86
N LYS A 90 -4.67 -17.91 -3.31
CA LYS A 90 -3.36 -17.23 -3.13
C LYS A 90 -2.86 -16.63 -4.44
N ALA A 91 -2.90 -17.38 -5.53
CA ALA A 91 -2.44 -16.92 -6.83
C ALA A 91 -3.21 -15.68 -7.33
N GLU A 92 -4.54 -15.68 -7.17
CA GLU A 92 -5.39 -14.54 -7.53
C GLU A 92 -5.13 -13.30 -6.65
N VAL A 93 -4.86 -13.48 -5.36
CA VAL A 93 -4.47 -12.39 -4.46
C VAL A 93 -3.15 -11.77 -4.89
N ILE A 94 -2.14 -12.58 -5.24
CA ILE A 94 -0.85 -12.10 -5.72
C ILE A 94 -0.99 -11.37 -7.06
N ALA A 95 -1.78 -11.92 -7.98
CA ALA A 95 -2.09 -11.28 -9.26
C ALA A 95 -2.79 -9.93 -9.07
N LEU A 96 -3.77 -9.85 -8.15
CA LEU A 96 -4.48 -8.62 -7.81
C LEU A 96 -3.53 -7.57 -7.24
N LEU A 97 -2.68 -7.93 -6.25
CA LEU A 97 -1.67 -7.03 -5.69
C LEU A 97 -0.76 -6.46 -6.77
N THR A 98 -0.30 -7.32 -7.68
CA THR A 98 0.61 -6.92 -8.76
C THR A 98 -0.07 -5.99 -9.76
N SER A 99 -1.25 -6.36 -10.26
CA SER A 99 -1.95 -5.59 -11.28
C SER A 99 -2.47 -4.24 -10.77
N GLU A 100 -3.11 -4.21 -9.60
CA GLU A 100 -3.58 -2.96 -8.98
C GLU A 100 -2.41 -2.06 -8.58
N GLY A 101 -1.34 -2.67 -8.08
CA GLY A 101 -0.12 -1.94 -7.73
C GLY A 101 0.50 -1.24 -8.92
N GLU A 102 0.68 -1.93 -10.04
CA GLU A 102 1.25 -1.34 -11.25
C GLU A 102 0.31 -0.33 -11.90
N SER A 103 -1.00 -0.60 -11.93
CA SER A 103 -2.00 0.35 -12.42
C SER A 103 -1.94 1.68 -11.65
N PHE A 104 -1.84 1.63 -10.31
CA PHE A 104 -1.76 2.84 -9.50
C PHE A 104 -0.39 3.53 -9.64
N ALA A 105 0.71 2.78 -9.67
CA ALA A 105 2.04 3.34 -9.88
C ALA A 105 2.17 4.05 -11.23
N SER A 106 1.67 3.44 -12.31
CA SER A 106 1.65 4.05 -13.64
C SER A 106 0.79 5.32 -13.69
N TYR A 107 -0.34 5.31 -12.96
CA TYR A 107 -1.13 6.53 -12.79
C TYR A 107 -0.34 7.62 -12.09
N LEU A 108 0.32 7.34 -10.96
CA LEU A 108 1.15 8.30 -10.26
C LEU A 108 2.25 8.88 -11.17
N GLU A 109 2.92 8.02 -11.92
CA GLU A 109 4.02 8.40 -12.82
C GLU A 109 3.58 9.32 -13.96
N SER A 110 2.30 9.22 -14.37
CA SER A 110 1.71 10.07 -15.42
C SER A 110 1.34 11.48 -14.98
N LEU A 111 1.40 11.78 -13.69
CA LEU A 111 0.97 13.07 -13.15
C LEU A 111 2.04 14.16 -13.34
N THR A 112 1.59 15.41 -13.45
CA THR A 112 2.48 16.57 -13.51
C THR A 112 2.67 17.20 -12.14
N ASP A 113 3.77 17.91 -11.94
CA ASP A 113 4.01 18.67 -10.70
C ASP A 113 2.92 19.72 -10.46
N ALA A 114 2.41 20.35 -11.52
CA ALA A 114 1.30 21.29 -11.42
C ALA A 114 0.03 20.62 -10.87
N PHE A 115 -0.31 19.42 -11.35
CA PHE A 115 -1.43 18.64 -10.83
C PHE A 115 -1.22 18.24 -9.37
N LEU A 116 -0.02 17.78 -9.03
CA LEU A 116 0.31 17.38 -7.66
C LEU A 116 0.22 18.54 -6.66
N ALA A 117 0.49 19.76 -7.12
CA ALA A 117 0.40 20.98 -6.31
C ALA A 117 -1.03 21.51 -6.13
N GLU A 118 -2.01 21.05 -6.94
CA GLU A 118 -3.42 21.47 -6.80
C GLU A 118 -3.95 21.16 -5.39
N SER A 119 -4.70 22.10 -4.83
CA SER A 119 -5.30 21.98 -3.49
C SER A 119 -6.67 21.33 -3.56
N VAL A 120 -6.97 20.45 -2.60
CA VAL A 120 -8.29 19.86 -2.37
C VAL A 120 -8.81 20.33 -1.02
N THR A 121 -10.00 20.91 -0.99
CA THR A 121 -10.66 21.36 0.24
C THR A 121 -11.09 20.16 1.07
N MET A 122 -10.87 20.24 2.38
CA MET A 122 -11.30 19.21 3.34
C MET A 122 -12.56 19.70 4.07
N PRO A 123 -13.61 18.86 4.21
CA PRO A 123 -14.83 19.27 4.90
C PRO A 123 -14.58 19.41 6.41
N PRO A 124 -15.20 20.41 7.08
CA PRO A 124 -15.19 20.49 8.53
C PRO A 124 -15.75 19.20 9.18
N PRO A 125 -15.22 18.78 10.33
CA PRO A 125 -14.18 19.40 11.17
C PRO A 125 -12.74 18.98 10.84
N LEU A 126 -12.48 18.41 9.67
CA LEU A 126 -11.16 17.89 9.30
C LEU A 126 -10.11 19.02 9.23
N GLN A 127 -8.90 18.71 9.67
CA GLN A 127 -7.74 19.58 9.61
C GLN A 127 -6.58 18.85 8.94
N PRO A 128 -5.78 19.57 8.14
CA PRO A 128 -5.91 20.97 7.73
C PRO A 128 -7.13 21.18 6.82
N ALA A 129 -7.59 22.43 6.67
CA ALA A 129 -8.74 22.77 5.83
C ALA A 129 -8.56 22.48 4.33
N SER A 130 -7.34 22.26 3.88
CA SER A 130 -7.01 21.78 2.53
C SER A 130 -5.73 20.97 2.54
N LYS A 131 -5.61 20.06 1.55
CA LYS A 131 -4.41 19.25 1.30
C LYS A 131 -4.02 19.35 -0.17
N SER A 132 -2.73 19.29 -0.48
CA SER A 132 -2.31 19.11 -1.86
C SER A 132 -2.69 17.71 -2.37
N ARG A 133 -2.86 17.56 -3.69
CA ARG A 133 -3.04 16.22 -4.27
C ARG A 133 -1.84 15.31 -4.00
N PHE A 134 -0.63 15.89 -3.98
CA PHE A 134 0.58 15.16 -3.59
C PHE A 134 0.44 14.53 -2.21
N GLU A 135 0.04 15.32 -1.20
CA GLU A 135 -0.15 14.83 0.17
C GLU A 135 -1.21 13.71 0.24
N MET A 136 -2.32 13.88 -0.47
CA MET A 136 -3.38 12.86 -0.51
C MET A 136 -2.92 11.59 -1.22
N LEU A 137 -2.14 11.70 -2.30
CA LEU A 137 -1.62 10.56 -3.07
C LEU A 137 -0.46 9.82 -2.39
N MET A 138 0.13 10.37 -1.33
CA MET A 138 1.04 9.62 -0.45
C MET A 138 0.28 8.60 0.43
N SER A 139 -0.97 8.89 0.78
CA SER A 139 -1.77 8.08 1.71
C SER A 139 -1.87 6.59 1.33
N PRO A 140 -2.07 6.17 0.07
CA PRO A 140 -2.09 4.75 -0.29
C PRO A 140 -0.81 4.00 0.07
N LYS A 141 0.36 4.63 -0.11
CA LYS A 141 1.64 4.03 0.30
C LYS A 141 1.75 3.90 1.82
N GLU A 142 1.37 4.93 2.55
CA GLU A 142 1.40 4.94 4.01
C GLU A 142 0.45 3.90 4.60
N HIS A 143 -0.76 3.81 4.05
CA HIS A 143 -1.76 2.80 4.38
C HIS A 143 -1.24 1.38 4.14
N GLU A 144 -0.60 1.13 2.99
CA GLU A 144 0.02 -0.16 2.70
C GLU A 144 1.16 -0.48 3.67
N MET A 145 2.02 0.50 4.01
CA MET A 145 3.09 0.31 4.99
C MET A 145 2.56 -0.04 6.39
N HIS A 146 1.43 0.58 6.80
CA HIS A 146 0.74 0.24 8.04
C HIS A 146 0.31 -1.24 8.05
N HIS A 147 -0.41 -1.69 7.03
CA HIS A 147 -0.87 -3.07 6.94
C HIS A 147 0.26 -4.07 6.67
N ARG A 148 1.32 -3.67 5.97
CA ARG A 148 2.53 -4.48 5.82
C ARG A 148 3.17 -4.79 7.18
N GLY A 149 3.20 -3.82 8.09
CA GLY A 149 3.65 -4.06 9.46
C GLY A 149 2.81 -5.12 10.17
N GLN A 150 1.49 -5.09 10.01
CA GLN A 150 0.58 -6.13 10.53
C GLN A 150 0.86 -7.50 9.90
N LEU A 151 1.03 -7.58 8.57
CA LEU A 151 1.39 -8.83 7.89
C LEU A 151 2.72 -9.41 8.38
N MET A 152 3.72 -8.58 8.64
CA MET A 152 5.00 -9.02 9.21
C MET A 152 4.85 -9.55 10.63
N MET A 153 3.89 -9.04 11.42
CA MET A 153 3.53 -9.64 12.70
C MET A 153 2.85 -11.00 12.52
N LEU A 154 1.87 -11.10 11.61
CA LEU A 154 1.21 -12.37 11.30
C LEU A 154 2.21 -13.43 10.83
N GLN A 155 3.21 -13.08 10.01
CA GLN A 155 4.30 -13.98 9.64
C GLN A 155 5.02 -14.53 10.87
N ARG A 156 5.36 -13.69 11.85
CA ARG A 156 6.02 -14.14 13.08
C ARG A 156 5.13 -15.07 13.90
N MET A 157 3.83 -14.79 13.97
CA MET A 157 2.87 -15.63 14.69
C MET A 157 2.71 -17.02 14.08
N ILE A 158 2.93 -17.16 12.77
CA ILE A 158 2.95 -18.48 12.08
C ILE A 158 4.36 -19.10 12.01
N GLY A 159 5.34 -18.54 12.74
CA GLY A 159 6.69 -19.07 12.83
C GLY A 159 7.63 -18.66 11.69
N GLN A 160 7.28 -17.65 10.89
CA GLN A 160 8.12 -17.16 9.79
C GLN A 160 8.87 -15.88 10.14
N VAL A 161 10.14 -15.79 9.77
CA VAL A 161 10.88 -14.51 9.80
C VAL A 161 10.58 -13.73 8.52
N PRO A 162 10.06 -12.49 8.60
CA PRO A 162 9.77 -11.68 7.42
C PRO A 162 11.02 -11.41 6.56
N HIS A 163 10.88 -11.37 5.23
CA HIS A 163 12.01 -11.21 4.32
C HIS A 163 12.83 -9.93 4.57
N LEU A 164 12.19 -8.81 4.93
CA LEU A 164 12.90 -7.57 5.28
C LEU A 164 13.79 -7.75 6.51
N THR A 165 13.35 -8.54 7.48
CA THR A 165 14.17 -8.89 8.66
C THR A 165 15.36 -9.76 8.26
N ARG A 166 15.14 -10.79 7.41
CA ARG A 166 16.22 -11.66 6.89
C ARG A 166 17.26 -10.84 6.11
N GLN A 167 16.81 -9.98 5.20
CA GLN A 167 17.70 -9.09 4.44
C GLN A 167 18.54 -8.18 5.33
N MET A 168 17.95 -7.64 6.39
CA MET A 168 18.69 -6.82 7.35
C MET A 168 19.76 -7.63 8.09
N GLN A 169 19.42 -8.83 8.55
CA GLN A 169 20.34 -9.75 9.21
C GLN A 169 21.51 -10.13 8.31
N GLU A 170 21.25 -10.46 7.04
CA GLU A 170 22.25 -10.77 6.03
C GLU A 170 23.20 -9.60 5.79
N ARG A 171 22.67 -8.38 5.64
CA ARG A 171 23.48 -7.17 5.48
C ARG A 171 24.37 -6.91 6.70
N MET A 172 23.86 -7.10 7.90
CA MET A 172 24.63 -6.94 9.13
C MET A 172 25.75 -7.99 9.22
N ALA A 173 25.46 -9.25 8.89
CA ALA A 173 26.46 -10.31 8.87
C ALA A 173 27.58 -10.03 7.85
N GLN A 174 27.22 -9.56 6.65
CA GLN A 174 28.20 -9.16 5.63
C GLN A 174 29.06 -7.99 6.08
N ALA A 175 28.47 -6.97 6.72
CA ALA A 175 29.21 -5.81 7.22
C ALA A 175 30.21 -6.18 8.33
N THR A 176 29.86 -7.15 9.18
CA THR A 176 30.76 -7.64 10.25
C THR A 176 31.83 -8.59 9.74
N ALA A 177 31.61 -9.27 8.62
CA ALA A 177 32.58 -10.17 7.99
C ALA A 177 33.60 -9.42 7.07
N ALA A 178 33.31 -8.19 6.66
CA ALA A 178 34.22 -7.39 5.85
C ALA A 178 35.45 -6.99 6.68
N PRO A 179 36.71 -7.24 6.22
CA PRO A 179 37.87 -6.80 6.92
C PRO A 179 37.89 -5.26 7.01
N ALA A 180 38.20 -4.73 8.19
CA ALA A 180 38.37 -3.29 8.39
C ALA A 180 39.31 -2.75 7.31
N ALA A 181 38.79 -1.86 6.46
CA ALA A 181 39.64 -1.17 5.48
C ALA A 181 40.73 -0.43 6.27
N ARG A 182 42.00 -0.82 5.99
CA ARG A 182 43.21 -0.15 6.57
C ARG A 182 43.41 1.17 5.87
#